data_8c1a02b12ef2c5ff883eb3d55969d869
#
_entry.id   8c1a02b12ef2c5ff883eb3d55969d869
#
_cell.length_a   1.000
_cell.length_b   1.000
_cell.length_c   1.000
_cell.angle_alpha   90.00
_cell.angle_beta   90.00
_cell.angle_gamma   90.00
#
_symmetry.space_group_name_H-M   'P 1'
#
loop_
_entity.id
_entity.type
_entity.pdbx_description
1 polymer ?
#
loop_
_entity_poly.entity_id
_entity_poly.type
_entity_poly.pdbx_seq_one_letter_code
_entity_poly.pdbx_strand_id
1 'polypeptide(L)'
;MIDLAYLDDITDGDVATKKQVIELFFTQADEIKQRFIVAELSDNVDEIGRTAHIAKSTTRVMGINDIAEKMERLQRMTENKETPDEYPALIKYYLDNIPAAIEELRVEIAKLP
;
A
#
# COMPACT_ATOMS: atom_id res chain seq x y z
N MET A 1 10.20 9.43 -0.03
CA MET A 1 9.07 8.58 0.34
C MET A 1 9.22 7.15 -0.15
N ILE A 2 9.50 6.92 -1.44
CA ILE A 2 9.77 5.56 -1.94
C ILE A 2 11.25 5.21 -1.76
N ASP A 3 11.53 3.91 -1.66
CA ASP A 3 12.88 3.37 -1.65
C ASP A 3 12.86 2.05 -2.41
N LEU A 4 13.49 2.02 -3.57
CA LEU A 4 13.43 0.88 -4.47
C LEU A 4 14.58 -0.13 -4.28
N ALA A 5 15.37 0.01 -3.21
CA ALA A 5 16.47 -0.91 -2.94
C ALA A 5 16.01 -2.37 -2.81
N TYR A 6 14.91 -2.59 -2.08
CA TYR A 6 14.34 -3.92 -1.94
C TYR A 6 13.83 -4.47 -3.27
N LEU A 7 13.15 -3.63 -4.05
CA LEU A 7 12.65 -4.02 -5.37
C LEU A 7 13.81 -4.38 -6.30
N ASP A 8 14.89 -3.61 -6.29
CA ASP A 8 16.08 -3.89 -7.08
C ASP A 8 16.69 -5.25 -6.70
N ASP A 9 16.71 -5.57 -5.41
CA ASP A 9 17.20 -6.86 -4.90
C ASP A 9 16.35 -8.02 -5.40
N ILE A 10 15.05 -7.97 -5.22
CA ILE A 10 14.16 -9.11 -5.56
C ILE A 10 14.01 -9.31 -7.08
N THR A 11 14.27 -8.28 -7.87
CA THR A 11 14.24 -8.37 -9.34
C THR A 11 15.62 -8.60 -9.93
N ASP A 12 16.65 -8.67 -9.10
CA ASP A 12 18.04 -8.87 -9.50
C ASP A 12 18.48 -7.84 -10.56
N GLY A 13 17.95 -6.62 -10.44
CA GLY A 13 18.26 -5.52 -11.36
C GLY A 13 17.63 -5.65 -12.74
N ASP A 14 16.75 -6.64 -12.97
CA ASP A 14 16.09 -6.79 -14.26
C ASP A 14 15.06 -5.68 -14.49
N VAL A 15 15.33 -4.82 -15.47
CA VAL A 15 14.51 -3.64 -15.75
C VAL A 15 13.08 -3.99 -16.13
N ALA A 16 12.90 -4.98 -16.98
CA ALA A 16 11.56 -5.38 -17.43
C ALA A 16 10.71 -5.90 -16.28
N THR A 17 11.28 -6.72 -15.41
CA THR A 17 10.58 -7.25 -14.23
C THR A 17 10.26 -6.14 -13.23
N LYS A 18 11.23 -5.26 -12.97
CA LYS A 18 11.04 -4.10 -12.08
C LYS A 18 9.86 -3.24 -12.55
N LYS A 19 9.81 -2.95 -13.84
CA LYS A 19 8.74 -2.17 -14.44
C LYS A 19 7.38 -2.83 -14.27
N GLN A 20 7.30 -4.15 -14.51
CA GLN A 20 6.08 -4.93 -14.33
C GLN A 20 5.58 -4.90 -12.89
N VAL A 21 6.49 -5.03 -11.91
CA VAL A 21 6.13 -5.00 -10.49
C VAL A 21 5.58 -3.64 -10.10
N ILE A 22 6.20 -2.56 -10.57
CA ILE A 22 5.71 -1.20 -10.29
C ILE A 22 4.33 -0.98 -10.92
N GLU A 23 4.13 -1.42 -12.15
CA GLU A 23 2.82 -1.29 -12.83
C GLU A 23 1.74 -2.09 -12.12
N LEU A 24 2.08 -3.29 -11.63
CA LEU A 24 1.17 -4.08 -10.81
C LEU A 24 0.81 -3.36 -9.53
N PHE A 25 1.77 -2.66 -8.91
CA PHE A 25 1.50 -1.87 -7.72
C PHE A 25 0.42 -0.81 -7.97
N PHE A 26 0.44 -0.15 -9.14
CA PHE A 26 -0.60 0.84 -9.47
C PHE A 26 -1.99 0.21 -9.50
N THR A 27 -2.11 -0.96 -10.11
CA THR A 27 -3.38 -1.71 -10.15
C THR A 27 -3.81 -2.12 -8.76
N GLN A 28 -2.89 -2.63 -7.95
CA GLN A 28 -3.17 -3.04 -6.58
C GLN A 28 -3.60 -1.86 -5.70
N ALA A 29 -2.98 -0.70 -5.88
CA ALA A 29 -3.34 0.50 -5.12
C ALA A 29 -4.79 0.91 -5.38
N ASP A 30 -5.25 0.81 -6.62
CA ASP A 30 -6.64 1.10 -6.97
C ASP A 30 -7.60 0.08 -6.35
N GLU A 31 -7.27 -1.21 -6.42
CA GLU A 31 -8.05 -2.27 -5.81
C GLU A 31 -8.15 -2.11 -4.29
N ILE A 32 -7.03 -1.78 -3.63
CA ILE A 32 -6.99 -1.54 -2.20
C ILE A 32 -7.91 -0.38 -1.81
N LYS A 33 -7.86 0.71 -2.58
CA LYS A 33 -8.74 1.86 -2.36
C LYS A 33 -10.20 1.43 -2.39
N GLN A 34 -10.62 0.69 -3.41
CA GLN A 34 -12.00 0.24 -3.54
C GLN A 34 -12.40 -0.70 -2.39
N ARG A 35 -11.52 -1.59 -1.99
CA ARG A 35 -11.78 -2.50 -0.88
C ARG A 35 -11.95 -1.77 0.44
N PHE A 36 -11.13 -0.76 0.72
CA PHE A 36 -11.30 0.05 1.92
C PHE A 36 -12.64 0.79 1.93
N ILE A 37 -13.01 1.39 0.79
CA ILE A 37 -14.27 2.12 0.69
C ILE A 37 -15.47 1.20 1.01
N VAL A 38 -15.50 0.02 0.39
CA VAL A 38 -16.58 -0.95 0.60
C VAL A 38 -16.59 -1.46 2.04
N ALA A 39 -15.43 -1.77 2.60
CA ALA A 39 -15.31 -2.28 3.96
C ALA A 39 -15.77 -1.26 5.00
N GLU A 40 -15.46 0.03 4.79
CA GLU A 40 -15.92 1.09 5.68
C GLU A 40 -17.44 1.27 5.59
N LEU A 41 -18.00 1.26 4.38
CA LEU A 41 -19.42 1.43 4.18
C LEU A 41 -20.24 0.30 4.81
N SER A 42 -19.67 -0.89 4.89
CA SER A 42 -20.35 -2.08 5.45
C SER A 42 -19.93 -2.39 6.88
N ASP A 43 -19.11 -1.55 7.51
CA ASP A 43 -18.54 -1.77 8.85
C ASP A 43 -17.90 -3.15 9.00
N ASN A 44 -17.25 -3.64 7.94
CA ASN A 44 -16.66 -4.97 7.92
C ASN A 44 -15.22 -4.92 8.45
N VAL A 45 -15.06 -5.07 9.76
CA VAL A 45 -13.77 -4.97 10.45
C VAL A 45 -12.76 -6.00 9.93
N ASP A 46 -13.21 -7.23 9.70
CA ASP A 46 -12.31 -8.29 9.20
C ASP A 46 -11.78 -7.94 7.81
N GLU A 47 -12.60 -7.37 6.94
CA GLU A 47 -12.19 -6.95 5.61
C GLU A 47 -11.24 -5.75 5.66
N ILE A 48 -11.44 -4.82 6.59
CA ILE A 48 -10.51 -3.72 6.82
C ILE A 48 -9.13 -4.29 7.17
N GLY A 49 -9.09 -5.27 8.07
CA GLY A 49 -7.83 -5.90 8.46
C GLY A 49 -7.14 -6.64 7.32
N ARG A 50 -7.88 -7.38 6.51
CA ARG A 50 -7.33 -8.08 5.35
C ARG A 50 -6.79 -7.10 4.32
N THR A 51 -7.51 -6.02 4.06
CA THR A 51 -7.07 -4.99 3.12
C THR A 51 -5.82 -4.27 3.63
N ALA A 52 -5.76 -3.97 4.93
CA ALA A 52 -4.58 -3.38 5.55
C ALA A 52 -3.36 -4.29 5.43
N HIS A 53 -3.53 -5.60 5.56
CA HIS A 53 -2.44 -6.57 5.37
C HIS A 53 -1.87 -6.50 3.95
N ILE A 54 -2.74 -6.46 2.94
CA ILE A 54 -2.32 -6.35 1.54
C ILE A 54 -1.62 -5.01 1.30
N ALA A 55 -2.19 -3.92 1.81
CA ALA A 55 -1.62 -2.58 1.68
C ALA A 55 -0.22 -2.49 2.33
N LYS A 56 -0.04 -3.11 3.50
CA LYS A 56 1.25 -3.20 4.17
C LYS A 56 2.29 -3.89 3.28
N SER A 57 1.92 -5.04 2.73
CA SER A 57 2.84 -5.85 1.92
C SER A 57 3.24 -5.13 0.64
N THR A 58 2.30 -4.53 -0.07
CA THR A 58 2.58 -3.83 -1.34
C THR A 58 3.41 -2.57 -1.12
N THR A 59 3.12 -1.80 -0.08
CA THR A 59 3.89 -0.58 0.21
C THR A 59 5.31 -0.89 0.69
N ARG A 60 5.52 -1.98 1.41
CA ARG A 60 6.87 -2.41 1.81
C ARG A 60 7.76 -2.73 0.62
N VAL A 61 7.21 -3.38 -0.40
CA VAL A 61 7.97 -3.69 -1.63
C VAL A 61 8.48 -2.42 -2.29
N MET A 62 7.70 -1.35 -2.26
CA MET A 62 8.06 -0.06 -2.85
C MET A 62 8.82 0.85 -1.89
N GLY A 63 9.14 0.36 -0.68
CA GLY A 63 9.87 1.16 0.30
C GLY A 63 9.08 2.33 0.88
N ILE A 64 7.75 2.29 0.81
CA ILE A 64 6.89 3.34 1.36
C ILE A 64 6.64 3.01 2.83
N ASN A 65 7.67 3.17 3.65
CA ASN A 65 7.68 2.64 5.01
C ASN A 65 6.70 3.32 5.95
N ASP A 66 6.45 4.60 5.79
CA ASP A 66 5.49 5.33 6.61
C ASP A 66 4.06 4.80 6.44
N ILE A 67 3.64 4.57 5.19
CA ILE A 67 2.33 3.97 4.92
C ILE A 67 2.29 2.52 5.41
N ALA A 68 3.36 1.76 5.16
CA ALA A 68 3.43 0.37 5.59
C ALA A 68 3.26 0.23 7.10
N GLU A 69 3.89 1.11 7.88
CA GLU A 69 3.76 1.12 9.34
C GLU A 69 2.34 1.43 9.80
N LYS A 70 1.68 2.38 9.15
CA LYS A 70 0.28 2.71 9.45
C LYS A 70 -0.65 1.54 9.13
N MET A 71 -0.41 0.85 8.03
CA MET A 71 -1.20 -0.30 7.63
C MET A 71 -0.98 -1.50 8.57
N GLU A 72 0.25 -1.71 9.03
CA GLU A 72 0.54 -2.72 10.05
C GLU A 72 -0.21 -2.44 11.34
N ARG A 73 -0.22 -1.19 11.77
CA ARG A 73 -0.97 -0.77 12.95
C ARG A 73 -2.47 -1.02 12.78
N LEU A 74 -3.03 -0.65 11.63
CA LEU A 74 -4.44 -0.87 11.32
C LEU A 74 -4.78 -2.36 11.36
N GLN A 75 -3.95 -3.19 10.73
CA GLN A 75 -4.13 -4.64 10.75
C GLN A 75 -4.19 -5.19 12.17
N ARG A 76 -3.21 -4.82 13.01
CA ARG A 76 -3.16 -5.27 14.41
C ARG A 76 -4.38 -4.85 15.19
N MET A 77 -4.79 -3.59 15.04
CA MET A 77 -5.94 -3.05 15.75
C MET A 77 -7.23 -3.78 15.38
N THR A 78 -7.41 -4.09 14.09
CA THR A 78 -8.59 -4.84 13.64
C THR A 78 -8.58 -6.28 14.14
N GLU A 79 -7.41 -6.93 14.14
CA GLU A 79 -7.27 -8.31 14.65
C GLU A 79 -7.59 -8.40 16.14
N ASN A 80 -7.18 -7.41 16.90
CA ASN A 80 -7.42 -7.34 18.34
C ASN A 80 -8.75 -6.67 18.69
N LYS A 81 -9.48 -6.18 17.69
CA LYS A 81 -10.74 -5.44 17.81
C LYS A 81 -10.62 -4.23 18.75
N GLU A 82 -9.46 -3.55 18.67
CA GLU A 82 -9.14 -2.37 19.46
C GLU A 82 -9.45 -1.09 18.71
N THR A 83 -9.79 -0.04 19.45
CA THR A 83 -9.86 1.36 18.99
C THR A 83 -10.51 1.53 17.60
N PRO A 84 -11.77 1.06 17.40
CA PRO A 84 -12.41 1.19 16.08
C PRO A 84 -12.55 2.64 15.60
N ASP A 85 -12.54 3.61 16.52
CA ASP A 85 -12.60 5.04 16.18
C ASP A 85 -11.37 5.52 15.40
N GLU A 86 -10.26 4.79 15.47
CA GLU A 86 -9.02 5.16 14.76
C GLU A 86 -8.95 4.57 13.35
N TYR A 87 -9.79 3.59 13.00
CA TYR A 87 -9.73 2.94 11.69
C TYR A 87 -9.91 3.93 10.54
N PRO A 88 -10.91 4.83 10.56
CA PRO A 88 -11.08 5.78 9.46
C PRO A 88 -9.86 6.67 9.22
N ALA A 89 -9.19 7.11 10.28
CA ALA A 89 -8.01 7.97 10.15
C ALA A 89 -6.84 7.23 9.49
N LEU A 90 -6.64 5.95 9.82
CA LEU A 90 -5.57 5.15 9.23
C LEU A 90 -5.87 4.82 7.77
N ILE A 91 -7.11 4.51 7.43
CA ILE A 91 -7.53 4.30 6.05
C ILE A 91 -7.33 5.59 5.24
N LYS A 92 -7.76 6.73 5.80
CA LYS A 92 -7.57 8.03 5.17
C LYS A 92 -6.10 8.34 4.92
N TYR A 93 -5.23 7.98 5.86
CA TYR A 93 -3.79 8.17 5.68
C TYR A 93 -3.29 7.45 4.42
N TYR A 94 -3.70 6.20 4.21
CA TYR A 94 -3.37 5.48 2.98
C TYR A 94 -3.91 6.20 1.75
N LEU A 95 -5.21 6.51 1.75
CA LEU A 95 -5.88 7.10 0.59
C LEU A 95 -5.31 8.48 0.22
N ASP A 96 -4.91 9.27 1.23
CA ASP A 96 -4.40 10.62 1.01
C ASP A 96 -2.93 10.63 0.55
N ASN A 97 -2.15 9.63 0.94
CA ASN A 97 -0.70 9.63 0.70
C ASN A 97 -0.26 8.73 -0.45
N ILE A 98 -1.06 7.73 -0.82
CA ILE A 98 -0.68 6.83 -1.91
C ILE A 98 -0.55 7.53 -3.27
N PRO A 99 -1.37 8.55 -3.61
CA PRO A 99 -1.20 9.25 -4.89
C PRO A 99 0.16 9.88 -5.07
N ALA A 100 0.73 10.49 -4.03
CA ALA A 100 2.08 11.07 -4.12
C ALA A 100 3.15 10.01 -4.36
N ALA A 101 3.03 8.86 -3.72
CA ALA A 101 3.95 7.74 -3.93
C ALA A 101 3.84 7.20 -5.38
N ILE A 102 2.63 7.13 -5.92
CA ILE A 102 2.40 6.72 -7.31
C ILE A 102 3.08 7.67 -8.27
N GLU A 103 3.00 9.00 -8.01
CA GLU A 103 3.69 9.98 -8.86
C GLU A 103 5.20 9.82 -8.80
N GLU A 104 5.78 9.57 -7.62
CA GLU A 104 7.21 9.28 -7.52
C GLU A 104 7.60 8.05 -8.32
N LEU A 105 6.78 6.99 -8.26
CA LEU A 105 7.01 5.76 -9.01
C LEU A 105 6.89 5.98 -10.53
N ARG A 106 5.95 6.82 -10.98
CA ARG A 106 5.84 7.17 -12.39
C ARG A 106 7.10 7.85 -12.91
N VAL A 107 7.68 8.75 -12.10
CA VAL A 107 8.95 9.40 -12.44
C VAL A 107 10.08 8.37 -12.56
N GLU A 108 10.13 7.41 -11.64
CA GLU A 108 11.16 6.35 -11.69
C GLU A 108 11.00 5.44 -12.93
N ILE A 109 9.76 5.06 -13.27
CA ILE A 109 9.50 4.28 -14.50
C ILE A 109 9.98 5.04 -15.73
N ALA A 110 9.72 6.34 -15.79
CA ALA A 110 10.10 7.15 -16.94
C ALA A 110 11.63 7.24 -17.15
N LYS A 111 12.42 6.98 -16.10
CA LYS A 111 13.88 6.95 -16.17
C LYS A 111 14.41 5.60 -16.65
N LEU A 112 13.60 4.56 -16.68
CA LEU A 112 14.05 3.22 -17.09
C LEU A 112 14.16 3.13 -18.60
N PRO A 113 15.20 2.43 -19.11
CA PRO A 113 15.38 2.26 -20.55
C PRO A 113 14.30 1.41 -21.19
#